data_bf02c8e51fd370ded93025c69fa7a203
#
_entry.id   bf02c8e51fd370ded93025c69fa7a203
#
_cell.length_a   1.000
_cell.length_b   1.000
_cell.length_c   1.000
_cell.angle_alpha   90.00
_cell.angle_beta   90.00
_cell.angle_gamma   90.00
#
_symmetry.space_group_name_H-M   'P 1'
#
loop_
_entity.id
_entity.type
_entity.pdbx_description
1 polymer ?
#
loop_
_entity_poly.entity_id
_entity_poly.type
_entity_poly.pdbx_seq_one_letter_code
_entity_poly.pdbx_strand_id
1 'polypeptide(L)'
;MKQASRLLIAAVAALLLAACASPNRAAHSAYMGVVLPPPDTTTSSGAYEGATDYRIGSQDLLEISVFGVSELTHQARVNSNGMINVPLVGSVMAGGKTVPELEKELAVKYAAGYLQNPQVSIFVKEYTSQRVTLEGAIKNPGIYPLTGRTTLLQAVAIGGGLDEFADLQGVVLFRHVNGERMAAAFDMAAVRRGDMADPQVYGDDVIVIERSGSKSAFREFLRTVPALGLFFAL
;
A
#
# COMPACT_ATOMS: atom_id res chain seq x y z
N MET A 1 6.58 -8.01 -64.04
CA MET A 1 5.66 -7.34 -63.06
C MET A 1 5.29 -8.19 -61.84
N LYS A 2 5.07 -9.52 -61.94
CA LYS A 2 4.70 -10.39 -60.78
C LYS A 2 5.82 -10.61 -59.75
N GLN A 3 7.11 -10.53 -60.10
CA GLN A 3 8.22 -10.68 -59.18
C GLN A 3 8.46 -9.44 -58.30
N ALA A 4 8.29 -8.25 -58.87
CA ALA A 4 8.44 -7.00 -58.12
C ALA A 4 7.37 -6.85 -57.05
N SER A 5 6.12 -7.28 -57.31
CA SER A 5 5.02 -7.26 -56.33
C SER A 5 5.26 -8.21 -55.15
N ARG A 6 5.88 -9.39 -55.40
CA ARG A 6 6.20 -10.35 -54.32
C ARG A 6 7.33 -9.87 -53.41
N LEU A 7 8.31 -9.17 -53.96
CA LEU A 7 9.40 -8.54 -53.18
C LEU A 7 8.89 -7.38 -52.34
N LEU A 8 7.95 -6.59 -52.85
CA LEU A 8 7.37 -5.48 -52.11
C LEU A 8 6.51 -5.97 -50.92
N ILE A 9 5.74 -7.03 -51.11
CA ILE A 9 4.93 -7.64 -50.03
C ILE A 9 5.83 -8.27 -48.97
N ALA A 10 6.92 -8.94 -49.34
CA ALA A 10 7.88 -9.50 -48.39
C ALA A 10 8.62 -8.41 -47.60
N ALA A 11 8.96 -7.26 -48.22
CA ALA A 11 9.59 -6.14 -47.54
C ALA A 11 8.64 -5.44 -46.55
N VAL A 12 7.36 -5.28 -46.90
CA VAL A 12 6.34 -4.72 -46.01
C VAL A 12 6.06 -5.65 -44.83
N ALA A 13 6.01 -6.97 -45.07
CA ALA A 13 5.85 -7.96 -44.00
C ALA A 13 7.05 -7.97 -43.01
N ALA A 14 8.27 -7.84 -43.54
CA ALA A 14 9.48 -7.75 -42.73
C ALA A 14 9.53 -6.44 -41.89
N LEU A 15 9.04 -5.33 -42.45
CA LEU A 15 8.96 -4.04 -41.71
C LEU A 15 7.92 -4.08 -40.58
N LEU A 16 6.81 -4.78 -40.77
CA LEU A 16 5.77 -4.94 -39.73
C LEU A 16 6.23 -5.85 -38.60
N LEU A 17 7.11 -6.81 -38.84
CA LEU A 17 7.68 -7.66 -37.77
C LEU A 17 8.76 -6.95 -36.94
N ALA A 18 9.44 -5.94 -37.48
CA ALA A 18 10.43 -5.15 -36.77
C ALA A 18 9.81 -4.11 -35.81
N ALA A 19 8.54 -3.74 -35.99
CA ALA A 19 7.85 -2.74 -35.16
C ALA A 19 7.41 -3.26 -33.77
N CYS A 20 7.53 -4.57 -33.52
CA CYS A 20 7.18 -5.18 -32.21
C CYS A 20 8.36 -5.31 -31.24
N ALA A 21 9.54 -4.79 -31.58
CA ALA A 21 10.63 -4.71 -30.63
C ALA A 21 10.41 -3.51 -29.69
N SER A 22 9.73 -3.72 -28.58
CA SER A 22 9.54 -2.71 -27.54
C SER A 22 10.89 -2.29 -26.96
N PRO A 23 11.33 -1.02 -27.13
CA PRO A 23 12.46 -0.51 -26.39
C PRO A 23 11.94 -0.16 -24.99
N ASN A 24 12.31 -0.85 -23.98
CA ASN A 24 12.40 -0.34 -22.59
C ASN A 24 12.31 -1.42 -21.49
N ARG A 25 12.87 -2.61 -21.74
CA ARG A 25 13.08 -3.55 -20.63
C ARG A 25 14.33 -3.26 -19.78
N ALA A 26 15.24 -2.43 -20.28
CA ALA A 26 16.53 -2.20 -19.62
C ALA A 26 16.48 -1.25 -18.41
N ALA A 27 15.47 -0.39 -18.30
CA ALA A 27 15.37 0.56 -17.17
C ALA A 27 14.73 -0.05 -15.91
N HIS A 28 13.96 -1.15 -16.05
CA HIS A 28 13.26 -1.77 -14.90
C HIS A 28 14.11 -2.81 -14.16
N SER A 29 15.18 -3.33 -14.77
CA SER A 29 15.99 -4.39 -14.15
C SER A 29 16.95 -3.90 -13.05
N ALA A 30 17.22 -2.60 -12.96
CA ALA A 30 18.18 -2.06 -12.01
C ALA A 30 17.66 -1.98 -10.55
N TYR A 31 16.35 -2.10 -10.36
CA TYR A 31 15.71 -1.96 -9.04
C TYR A 31 14.88 -3.19 -8.61
N MET A 32 14.95 -4.30 -9.34
CA MET A 32 14.21 -5.51 -8.97
C MET A 32 14.77 -6.14 -7.69
N GLY A 33 13.90 -6.32 -6.71
CA GLY A 33 14.20 -7.04 -5.47
C GLY A 33 14.98 -6.24 -4.41
N VAL A 34 15.19 -4.94 -4.61
CA VAL A 34 15.78 -4.09 -3.57
C VAL A 34 14.75 -3.84 -2.48
N VAL A 35 15.02 -4.35 -1.27
CA VAL A 35 14.22 -4.01 -0.09
C VAL A 35 14.53 -2.57 0.27
N LEU A 36 13.54 -1.68 0.15
CA LEU A 36 13.69 -0.30 0.57
C LEU A 36 13.88 -0.23 2.09
N PRO A 37 14.75 0.70 2.58
CA PRO A 37 14.85 0.96 4.00
C PRO A 37 13.50 1.41 4.59
N PRO A 38 13.30 1.31 5.92
CA PRO A 38 12.10 1.83 6.57
C PRO A 38 11.96 3.34 6.31
N PRO A 39 10.73 3.87 6.28
CA PRO A 39 10.48 5.29 6.02
C PRO A 39 10.89 6.17 7.21
N ASP A 40 11.05 7.48 6.96
CA ASP A 40 11.42 8.50 7.96
C ASP A 40 10.34 8.74 9.01
N THR A 41 9.11 8.31 8.77
CA THR A 41 7.99 8.56 9.68
C THR A 41 8.20 7.81 10.99
N THR A 42 8.23 8.54 12.09
CA THR A 42 8.33 8.02 13.47
C THR A 42 7.18 7.07 13.86
N THR A 43 6.19 6.92 13.01
CA THR A 43 5.03 6.03 13.15
C THR A 43 5.24 4.64 12.55
N SER A 44 6.44 4.33 12.04
CA SER A 44 6.70 3.00 11.49
C SER A 44 6.71 1.95 12.59
N SER A 45 5.79 1.01 12.51
CA SER A 45 5.68 -0.16 13.39
C SER A 45 6.77 -1.21 13.12
N GLY A 46 8.02 -0.79 12.94
CA GLY A 46 9.04 -1.66 12.38
C GLY A 46 10.35 -1.81 13.13
N ALA A 47 10.52 -1.19 14.30
CA ALA A 47 11.82 -1.15 14.98
C ALA A 47 12.18 -2.42 15.79
N TYR A 48 11.24 -3.37 15.96
CA TYR A 48 11.51 -4.61 16.70
C TYR A 48 11.15 -5.83 15.84
N GLU A 49 12.12 -6.71 15.59
CA GLU A 49 11.84 -8.07 15.11
C GLU A 49 10.91 -8.75 16.11
N GLY A 50 9.65 -8.98 15.70
CA GLY A 50 8.61 -9.57 16.54
C GLY A 50 7.52 -8.62 17.03
N ALA A 51 7.67 -7.31 16.97
CA ALA A 51 6.59 -6.37 17.31
C ALA A 51 5.56 -6.33 16.17
N THR A 52 4.39 -6.88 16.44
CA THR A 52 3.21 -6.82 15.53
C THR A 52 2.33 -5.62 15.83
N ASP A 53 2.71 -4.78 16.82
CA ASP A 53 1.82 -3.82 17.41
C ASP A 53 1.77 -2.52 16.60
N TYR A 54 0.55 -2.08 16.32
CA TYR A 54 0.25 -0.77 15.77
C TYR A 54 0.79 0.34 16.69
N ARG A 55 1.42 1.36 16.10
CA ARG A 55 1.83 2.58 16.81
C ARG A 55 0.90 3.73 16.45
N ILE A 56 0.38 4.36 17.46
CA ILE A 56 -0.49 5.53 17.36
C ILE A 56 0.24 6.64 16.60
N GLY A 57 -0.42 7.24 15.63
CA GLY A 57 0.13 8.35 14.86
C GLY A 57 -0.78 9.57 14.83
N SER A 58 -0.32 10.63 14.15
CA SER A 58 -1.09 11.86 14.02
C SER A 58 -2.40 11.60 13.26
N GLN A 59 -3.46 12.31 13.66
CA GLN A 59 -4.83 12.22 13.14
C GLN A 59 -5.60 10.94 13.50
N ASP A 60 -5.01 9.97 14.21
CA ASP A 60 -5.75 8.85 14.75
C ASP A 60 -6.81 9.30 15.73
N LEU A 61 -7.94 8.64 15.76
CA LEU A 61 -9.01 8.86 16.74
C LEU A 61 -9.00 7.75 17.75
N LEU A 62 -8.73 8.09 18.99
CA LEU A 62 -8.71 7.19 20.15
C LEU A 62 -9.98 7.36 20.95
N GLU A 63 -10.56 6.27 21.41
CA GLU A 63 -11.56 6.24 22.46
C GLU A 63 -10.88 5.74 23.75
N ILE A 64 -10.87 6.59 24.77
CA ILE A 64 -10.23 6.32 26.05
C ILE A 64 -11.33 6.12 27.07
N SER A 65 -11.27 5.03 27.81
CA SER A 65 -12.22 4.70 28.89
C SER A 65 -11.48 4.32 30.16
N VAL A 66 -12.08 4.66 31.30
CA VAL A 66 -11.58 4.31 32.64
C VAL A 66 -12.62 3.46 33.33
N PHE A 67 -12.24 2.24 33.72
CA PHE A 67 -13.18 1.32 34.37
C PHE A 67 -13.79 1.91 35.63
N GLY A 68 -15.12 1.87 35.71
CA GLY A 68 -15.88 2.39 36.85
C GLY A 68 -16.03 3.92 36.85
N VAL A 69 -15.53 4.66 35.84
CA VAL A 69 -15.62 6.13 35.77
C VAL A 69 -16.05 6.55 34.37
N SER A 70 -17.36 6.42 34.10
CA SER A 70 -17.93 6.69 32.75
C SER A 70 -17.73 8.13 32.28
N GLU A 71 -17.66 9.08 33.23
CA GLU A 71 -17.48 10.51 32.97
C GLU A 71 -16.11 10.84 32.34
N LEU A 72 -15.13 9.95 32.48
CA LEU A 72 -13.82 10.09 31.87
C LEU A 72 -13.74 9.41 30.47
N THR A 73 -14.80 8.72 30.04
CA THR A 73 -14.85 8.14 28.72
C THR A 73 -15.01 9.25 27.69
N HIS A 74 -14.04 9.36 26.78
CA HIS A 74 -14.04 10.40 25.76
C HIS A 74 -13.28 9.97 24.52
N GLN A 75 -13.48 10.70 23.44
CA GLN A 75 -12.71 10.53 22.20
C GLN A 75 -11.67 11.64 22.09
N ALA A 76 -10.44 11.26 21.78
CA ALA A 76 -9.33 12.18 21.58
C ALA A 76 -8.69 11.93 20.22
N ARG A 77 -8.59 12.98 19.40
CA ARG A 77 -7.81 12.92 18.15
C ARG A 77 -6.37 13.32 18.41
N VAL A 78 -5.44 12.53 17.91
CA VAL A 78 -4.01 12.82 18.01
C VAL A 78 -3.70 14.01 17.08
N ASN A 79 -3.13 15.06 17.64
CA ASN A 79 -2.76 16.24 16.83
C ASN A 79 -1.48 16.01 16.02
N SER A 80 -1.08 17.00 15.20
CA SER A 80 0.13 16.93 14.35
C SER A 80 1.44 16.71 15.13
N ASN A 81 1.47 17.09 16.41
CA ASN A 81 2.63 16.90 17.29
C ASN A 81 2.59 15.57 18.06
N GLY A 82 1.65 14.67 17.75
CA GLY A 82 1.50 13.40 18.43
C GLY A 82 0.83 13.48 19.81
N MET A 83 0.25 14.63 20.20
CA MET A 83 -0.35 14.82 21.50
C MET A 83 -1.87 14.60 21.48
N ILE A 84 -2.39 14.10 22.59
CA ILE A 84 -3.83 14.05 22.89
C ILE A 84 -4.13 14.87 24.14
N ASN A 85 -5.35 15.37 24.26
CA ASN A 85 -5.81 16.01 25.48
C ASN A 85 -6.72 15.06 26.27
N VAL A 86 -6.38 14.82 27.52
CA VAL A 86 -7.03 13.84 28.39
C VAL A 86 -7.60 14.55 29.62
N PRO A 87 -8.88 14.38 29.94
CA PRO A 87 -9.49 15.01 31.12
C PRO A 87 -8.70 14.74 32.43
N LEU A 88 -8.57 15.72 33.27
CA LEU A 88 -7.80 15.75 34.52
C LEU A 88 -6.26 15.68 34.31
N VAL A 89 -5.78 14.90 33.36
CA VAL A 89 -4.34 14.65 33.12
C VAL A 89 -3.72 15.75 32.25
N GLY A 90 -4.51 16.36 31.36
CA GLY A 90 -4.01 17.36 30.39
C GLY A 90 -3.44 16.74 29.14
N SER A 91 -2.41 17.37 28.57
CA SER A 91 -1.81 16.98 27.31
C SER A 91 -0.81 15.83 27.50
N VAL A 92 -0.95 14.76 26.70
CA VAL A 92 -0.14 13.53 26.78
C VAL A 92 0.37 13.15 25.40
N MET A 93 1.63 12.74 25.31
CA MET A 93 2.21 12.20 24.08
C MET A 93 1.63 10.81 23.80
N ALA A 94 0.86 10.67 22.73
CA ALA A 94 0.34 9.40 22.25
C ALA A 94 1.10 8.88 21.03
N GLY A 95 1.57 9.80 20.17
CA GLY A 95 2.29 9.46 18.94
C GLY A 95 3.53 8.61 19.17
N GLY A 96 3.71 7.59 18.36
CA GLY A 96 4.83 6.64 18.44
C GLY A 96 4.66 5.54 19.50
N LYS A 97 3.67 5.62 20.40
CA LYS A 97 3.39 4.60 21.40
C LYS A 97 2.43 3.54 20.88
N THR A 98 2.57 2.34 21.40
CA THR A 98 1.55 1.30 21.25
C THR A 98 0.36 1.59 22.19
N VAL A 99 -0.78 0.98 21.92
CA VAL A 99 -1.97 1.12 22.79
C VAL A 99 -1.64 0.71 24.24
N PRO A 100 -1.01 -0.46 24.52
CA PRO A 100 -0.66 -0.85 25.89
C PRO A 100 0.31 0.11 26.60
N GLU A 101 1.26 0.69 25.85
CA GLU A 101 2.18 1.69 26.42
C GLU A 101 1.45 2.95 26.87
N LEU A 102 0.49 3.42 26.05
CA LEU A 102 -0.31 4.61 26.38
C LEU A 102 -1.30 4.33 27.52
N GLU A 103 -1.95 3.16 27.55
CA GLU A 103 -2.82 2.72 28.64
C GLU A 103 -2.09 2.73 29.99
N LYS A 104 -0.89 2.15 30.03
CA LYS A 104 -0.04 2.11 31.22
C LYS A 104 0.36 3.51 31.68
N GLU A 105 0.74 4.39 30.75
CA GLU A 105 1.11 5.76 31.09
C GLU A 105 -0.07 6.55 31.65
N LEU A 106 -1.25 6.44 31.00
CA LEU A 106 -2.45 7.12 31.50
C LEU A 106 -2.89 6.59 32.87
N ALA A 107 -2.79 5.28 33.10
CA ALA A 107 -3.07 4.69 34.40
C ALA A 107 -2.16 5.28 35.48
N VAL A 108 -0.86 5.41 35.23
CA VAL A 108 0.07 6.06 36.19
C VAL A 108 -0.27 7.51 36.40
N LYS A 109 -0.60 8.28 35.37
CA LYS A 109 -0.98 9.71 35.52
C LYS A 109 -2.28 9.90 36.27
N TYR A 110 -3.29 9.08 36.06
CA TYR A 110 -4.54 9.10 36.82
C TYR A 110 -4.32 8.71 38.30
N ALA A 111 -3.44 7.73 38.55
CA ALA A 111 -3.10 7.32 39.93
C ALA A 111 -2.37 8.41 40.73
N ALA A 112 -1.68 9.33 40.05
CA ALA A 112 -0.85 10.37 40.68
C ALA A 112 -1.64 11.49 41.40
N GLY A 113 -2.96 11.35 41.62
CA GLY A 113 -3.73 12.29 42.38
C GLY A 113 -5.23 12.36 42.09
N TYR A 114 -5.70 11.51 41.15
CA TYR A 114 -7.11 11.59 40.74
C TYR A 114 -7.89 10.31 41.05
N LEU A 115 -7.29 9.12 40.87
CA LEU A 115 -7.99 7.84 41.01
C LEU A 115 -7.15 6.82 41.79
N GLN A 116 -7.83 5.89 42.45
CA GLN A 116 -7.17 4.73 43.07
C GLN A 116 -7.24 3.53 42.15
N ASN A 117 -6.08 2.92 41.80
CA ASN A 117 -5.98 1.76 40.92
C ASN A 117 -6.76 1.91 39.60
N PRO A 118 -6.56 2.98 38.83
CA PRO A 118 -7.30 3.16 37.58
C PRO A 118 -6.94 2.09 36.55
N GLN A 119 -7.95 1.50 35.93
CA GLN A 119 -7.80 0.63 34.75
C GLN A 119 -8.24 1.43 33.52
N VAL A 120 -7.28 1.71 32.66
CA VAL A 120 -7.49 2.48 31.43
C VAL A 120 -7.51 1.51 30.25
N SER A 121 -8.50 1.68 29.38
CA SER A 121 -8.58 0.97 28.10
C SER A 121 -8.68 1.96 26.96
N ILE A 122 -7.92 1.71 25.90
CA ILE A 122 -7.86 2.56 24.71
C ILE A 122 -8.25 1.75 23.50
N PHE A 123 -9.21 2.25 22.73
CA PHE A 123 -9.59 1.68 21.45
C PHE A 123 -9.32 2.68 20.33
N VAL A 124 -8.64 2.23 19.27
CA VAL A 124 -8.41 3.06 18.09
C VAL A 124 -9.64 2.98 17.19
N LYS A 125 -10.41 4.06 17.14
CA LYS A 125 -11.64 4.16 16.33
C LYS A 125 -11.35 4.38 14.86
N GLU A 126 -10.33 5.22 14.57
CA GLU A 126 -9.93 5.55 13.20
C GLU A 126 -8.40 5.46 13.08
N TYR A 127 -7.95 4.60 12.20
CA TYR A 127 -6.54 4.43 11.83
C TYR A 127 -6.25 5.37 10.65
N THR A 128 -5.89 6.61 10.94
CA THR A 128 -5.69 7.65 9.91
C THR A 128 -4.22 7.87 9.60
N SER A 129 -3.35 7.57 10.55
CA SER A 129 -1.91 7.85 10.47
C SER A 129 -1.13 6.86 9.61
N GLN A 130 -1.59 5.63 9.50
CA GLN A 130 -0.91 4.59 8.73
C GLN A 130 -1.83 4.11 7.59
N ARG A 131 -1.57 4.60 6.40
CA ARG A 131 -2.35 4.28 5.20
C ARG A 131 -1.42 3.98 4.04
N VAL A 132 -1.81 3.03 3.21
CA VAL A 132 -1.18 2.73 1.93
C VAL A 132 -2.08 3.18 0.80
N THR A 133 -1.50 3.74 -0.25
CA THR A 133 -2.21 4.06 -1.49
C THR A 133 -1.97 2.95 -2.50
N LEU A 134 -3.04 2.42 -3.06
CA LEU A 134 -3.01 1.40 -4.12
C LEU A 134 -3.55 2.01 -5.41
N GLU A 135 -2.75 2.00 -6.46
CA GLU A 135 -3.08 2.62 -7.75
C GLU A 135 -2.81 1.67 -8.93
N GLY A 136 -3.44 1.96 -10.08
CA GLY A 136 -3.22 1.26 -11.34
C GLY A 136 -4.06 0.02 -11.52
N ALA A 137 -3.48 -1.08 -11.98
CA ALA A 137 -4.18 -2.31 -12.33
C ALA A 137 -4.48 -3.20 -11.11
N ILE A 138 -5.24 -2.68 -10.18
CA ILE A 138 -5.80 -3.37 -9.01
C ILE A 138 -7.33 -3.28 -9.06
N LYS A 139 -8.03 -4.24 -8.50
CA LYS A 139 -9.50 -4.29 -8.60
C LYS A 139 -10.17 -3.10 -7.92
N ASN A 140 -9.71 -2.72 -6.75
CA ASN A 140 -10.23 -1.57 -6.01
C ASN A 140 -9.07 -0.64 -5.68
N PRO A 141 -8.72 0.30 -6.57
CA PRO A 141 -7.72 1.32 -6.24
C PRO A 141 -8.25 2.26 -5.15
N GLY A 142 -7.37 2.74 -4.27
CA GLY A 142 -7.77 3.61 -3.18
C GLY A 142 -6.74 3.72 -2.07
N ILE A 143 -7.13 4.37 -0.99
CA ILE A 143 -6.30 4.53 0.22
C ILE A 143 -6.85 3.60 1.30
N TYR A 144 -5.98 2.76 1.85
CA TYR A 144 -6.34 1.72 2.82
C TYR A 144 -5.57 1.88 4.13
N PRO A 145 -6.24 1.75 5.29
CA PRO A 145 -5.57 1.78 6.58
C PRO A 145 -4.73 0.52 6.79
N LEU A 146 -3.56 0.68 7.39
CA LEU A 146 -2.71 -0.40 7.86
C LEU A 146 -2.89 -0.55 9.37
N THR A 147 -3.44 -1.66 9.82
CA THR A 147 -3.74 -1.92 11.25
C THR A 147 -2.65 -2.73 11.95
N GLY A 148 -1.58 -3.08 11.24
CA GLY A 148 -0.45 -3.86 11.72
C GLY A 148 0.57 -4.11 10.62
N ARG A 149 1.50 -5.05 10.86
CA ARG A 149 2.48 -5.44 9.84
C ARG A 149 1.76 -5.97 8.60
N THR A 150 1.97 -5.29 7.51
CA THR A 150 1.35 -5.63 6.22
C THR A 150 2.44 -5.81 5.18
N THR A 151 2.41 -6.90 4.44
CA THR A 151 3.33 -7.15 3.32
C THR A 151 2.73 -6.65 2.01
N LEU A 152 3.55 -6.61 0.95
CA LEU A 152 3.10 -6.21 -0.39
C LEU A 152 1.97 -7.12 -0.90
N LEU A 153 2.07 -8.44 -0.70
CA LEU A 153 1.00 -9.37 -1.08
C LEU A 153 -0.29 -9.10 -0.31
N GLN A 154 -0.19 -8.82 0.99
CA GLN A 154 -1.34 -8.49 1.83
C GLN A 154 -1.96 -7.16 1.43
N ALA A 155 -1.16 -6.12 1.17
CA ALA A 155 -1.65 -4.83 0.70
C ALA A 155 -2.43 -4.96 -0.62
N VAL A 156 -1.89 -5.71 -1.58
CA VAL A 156 -2.60 -5.99 -2.83
C VAL A 156 -3.89 -6.77 -2.59
N ALA A 157 -3.91 -7.71 -1.64
CA ALA A 157 -5.12 -8.46 -1.29
C ALA A 157 -6.20 -7.58 -0.65
N ILE A 158 -5.82 -6.58 0.18
CA ILE A 158 -6.74 -5.58 0.75
C ILE A 158 -7.45 -4.81 -0.37
N GLY A 159 -6.76 -4.44 -1.46
CA GLY A 159 -7.33 -3.82 -2.65
C GLY A 159 -8.14 -4.77 -3.55
N GLY A 160 -8.46 -5.99 -3.07
CA GLY A 160 -9.24 -6.99 -3.82
C GLY A 160 -8.42 -7.81 -4.81
N GLY A 161 -7.10 -7.68 -4.79
CA GLY A 161 -6.17 -8.36 -5.68
C GLY A 161 -5.93 -7.62 -6.99
N LEU A 162 -5.02 -8.17 -7.77
CA LEU A 162 -4.68 -7.62 -9.08
C LEU A 162 -5.84 -7.75 -10.06
N ASP A 163 -5.97 -6.77 -10.92
CA ASP A 163 -6.87 -6.77 -12.06
C ASP A 163 -6.36 -7.75 -13.13
N GLU A 164 -7.21 -8.19 -14.05
CA GLU A 164 -6.87 -9.11 -15.14
C GLU A 164 -5.84 -8.55 -16.14
N PHE A 165 -5.69 -7.21 -16.19
CA PHE A 165 -4.73 -6.50 -17.03
C PHE A 165 -3.43 -6.16 -16.32
N ALA A 166 -3.29 -6.50 -15.05
CA ALA A 166 -2.10 -6.19 -14.28
C ALA A 166 -0.85 -6.83 -14.91
N ASP A 167 0.22 -6.06 -14.97
CA ASP A 167 1.55 -6.59 -15.21
C ASP A 167 2.13 -7.07 -13.88
N LEU A 168 2.33 -8.37 -13.75
CA LEU A 168 2.86 -8.97 -12.53
C LEU A 168 4.30 -8.55 -12.24
N GLN A 169 5.04 -8.09 -13.25
CA GLN A 169 6.42 -7.60 -13.12
C GLN A 169 6.48 -6.07 -12.97
N GLY A 170 5.36 -5.38 -13.19
CA GLY A 170 5.23 -3.93 -13.14
C GLY A 170 4.64 -3.42 -11.82
N VAL A 171 4.95 -4.04 -10.69
CA VAL A 171 4.52 -3.55 -9.38
C VAL A 171 5.61 -2.71 -8.77
N VAL A 172 5.35 -1.42 -8.58
CA VAL A 172 6.31 -0.45 -8.04
C VAL A 172 5.82 0.07 -6.69
N LEU A 173 6.67 -0.04 -5.69
CA LEU A 173 6.46 0.52 -4.37
C LEU A 173 7.28 1.81 -4.25
N PHE A 174 6.62 2.91 -3.97
CA PHE A 174 7.24 4.21 -3.67
C PHE A 174 7.18 4.45 -2.16
N ARG A 175 8.29 4.92 -1.62
CA ARG A 175 8.47 5.24 -0.20
C ARG A 175 9.30 6.50 -0.02
N HIS A 176 8.98 7.31 0.98
CA HIS A 176 9.83 8.43 1.39
C HIS A 176 10.84 7.96 2.44
N VAL A 177 12.12 8.17 2.15
CA VAL A 177 13.24 7.82 3.02
C VAL A 177 14.25 8.97 3.00
N ASN A 178 14.61 9.51 4.16
CA ASN A 178 15.50 10.69 4.31
C ASN A 178 15.04 11.91 3.48
N GLY A 179 13.71 12.13 3.42
CA GLY A 179 13.12 13.22 2.65
C GLY A 179 13.11 13.01 1.13
N GLU A 180 13.63 11.89 0.62
CA GLU A 180 13.64 11.53 -0.80
C GLU A 180 12.61 10.46 -1.13
N ARG A 181 12.00 10.56 -2.31
CA ARG A 181 11.10 9.52 -2.82
C ARG A 181 11.89 8.41 -3.50
N MET A 182 11.95 7.25 -2.87
CA MET A 182 12.55 6.04 -3.41
C MET A 182 11.51 5.15 -4.09
N ALA A 183 11.95 4.33 -5.03
CA ALA A 183 11.11 3.37 -5.72
C ALA A 183 11.79 2.00 -5.80
N ALA A 184 11.03 0.93 -5.58
CA ALA A 184 11.47 -0.43 -5.82
C ALA A 184 10.42 -1.18 -6.64
N ALA A 185 10.88 -1.96 -7.63
CA ALA A 185 10.03 -2.78 -8.47
C ALA A 185 10.02 -4.23 -7.99
N PHE A 186 8.85 -4.87 -8.04
CA PHE A 186 8.64 -6.23 -7.59
C PHE A 186 7.93 -7.07 -8.67
N ASP A 187 8.38 -8.31 -8.82
CA ASP A 187 7.67 -9.33 -9.59
C ASP A 187 6.74 -10.10 -8.63
N MET A 188 5.45 -9.81 -8.70
CA MET A 188 4.43 -10.44 -7.86
C MET A 188 4.31 -11.95 -8.08
N ALA A 189 4.67 -12.45 -9.28
CA ALA A 189 4.69 -13.89 -9.52
C ALA A 189 5.88 -14.54 -8.79
N ALA A 190 7.05 -13.89 -8.79
CA ALA A 190 8.22 -14.35 -8.05
C ALA A 190 8.00 -14.29 -6.53
N VAL A 191 7.39 -13.20 -6.03
CA VAL A 191 7.04 -13.08 -4.60
C VAL A 191 6.07 -14.18 -4.18
N ARG A 192 5.03 -14.46 -4.97
CA ARG A 192 4.06 -15.54 -4.68
C ARG A 192 4.67 -16.95 -4.67
N ARG A 193 5.70 -17.18 -5.48
CA ARG A 193 6.41 -18.48 -5.49
C ARG A 193 7.47 -18.59 -4.40
N GLY A 194 7.80 -17.48 -3.72
CA GLY A 194 8.89 -17.42 -2.74
C GLY A 194 10.27 -17.22 -3.36
N ASP A 195 10.36 -16.95 -4.67
CA ASP A 195 11.62 -16.67 -5.38
C ASP A 195 12.14 -15.25 -5.08
N MET A 196 11.27 -14.38 -4.59
CA MET A 196 11.54 -13.01 -4.15
C MET A 196 10.91 -12.76 -2.79
N ALA A 197 11.60 -12.03 -1.92
CA ALA A 197 11.06 -11.66 -0.62
C ALA A 197 9.78 -10.81 -0.76
N ASP A 198 8.79 -11.05 0.11
CA ASP A 198 7.59 -10.24 0.22
C ASP A 198 7.88 -9.04 1.14
N PRO A 199 8.09 -7.81 0.61
CA PRO A 199 8.52 -6.69 1.41
C PRO A 199 7.41 -6.19 2.32
N GLN A 200 7.79 -5.68 3.48
CA GLN A 200 6.88 -4.98 4.37
C GLN A 200 6.49 -3.63 3.77
N VAL A 201 5.20 -3.32 3.85
CA VAL A 201 4.59 -2.03 3.47
C VAL A 201 4.40 -1.20 4.74
N TYR A 202 4.62 0.10 4.63
CA TYR A 202 4.51 1.04 5.73
C TYR A 202 3.49 2.13 5.42
N GLY A 203 3.16 2.95 6.42
CA GLY A 203 2.34 4.13 6.22
C GLY A 203 2.96 5.08 5.19
N ASP A 204 2.10 5.73 4.40
CA ASP A 204 2.44 6.63 3.30
C ASP A 204 3.14 6.00 2.09
N ASP A 205 3.30 4.65 2.07
CA ASP A 205 3.73 3.96 0.86
C ASP A 205 2.67 4.08 -0.24
N VAL A 206 3.14 4.21 -1.48
CA VAL A 206 2.29 4.20 -2.67
C VAL A 206 2.69 2.99 -3.52
N ILE A 207 1.74 2.09 -3.75
CA ILE A 207 1.93 0.90 -4.58
C ILE A 207 1.22 1.15 -5.90
N VAL A 208 1.98 1.18 -6.98
CA VAL A 208 1.49 1.36 -8.34
C VAL A 208 1.64 0.06 -9.10
N ILE A 209 0.55 -0.44 -9.66
CA ILE A 209 0.53 -1.65 -10.48
C ILE A 209 0.35 -1.23 -11.94
N GLU A 210 1.35 -1.51 -12.77
CA GLU A 210 1.27 -1.21 -14.19
C GLU A 210 0.29 -2.14 -14.91
N ARG A 211 -0.22 -1.67 -16.05
CA ARG A 211 -1.03 -2.50 -16.95
C ARG A 211 -0.15 -3.18 -17.98
N SER A 212 -0.39 -4.46 -18.21
CA SER A 212 0.25 -5.19 -19.31
C SER A 212 -0.23 -4.64 -20.66
N GLY A 213 0.67 -3.98 -21.39
CA GLY A 213 0.36 -3.36 -22.69
C GLY A 213 -0.14 -4.36 -23.73
N SER A 214 0.36 -5.60 -23.71
CA SER A 214 -0.08 -6.66 -24.62
C SER A 214 -1.51 -7.12 -24.36
N LYS A 215 -1.91 -7.27 -23.08
CA LYS A 215 -3.27 -7.66 -22.69
C LYS A 215 -4.29 -6.54 -22.95
N SER A 216 -3.91 -5.30 -22.68
CA SER A 216 -4.78 -4.14 -22.90
C SER A 216 -5.00 -3.88 -24.40
N ALA A 217 -3.98 -3.97 -25.23
CA ALA A 217 -4.08 -3.80 -26.67
C ALA A 217 -4.97 -4.89 -27.32
N PHE A 218 -4.86 -6.15 -26.87
CA PHE A 218 -5.66 -7.24 -27.39
C PHE A 218 -7.16 -7.06 -27.06
N ARG A 219 -7.49 -6.62 -25.86
CA ARG A 219 -8.89 -6.38 -25.48
C ARG A 219 -9.48 -5.15 -26.18
N GLU A 220 -8.71 -4.07 -26.33
CA GLU A 220 -9.12 -2.90 -27.12
C GLU A 220 -9.41 -3.29 -28.55
N PHE A 221 -8.55 -4.14 -29.16
CA PHE A 221 -8.78 -4.72 -30.45
C PHE A 221 -10.09 -5.53 -30.52
N LEU A 222 -10.36 -6.41 -29.53
CA LEU A 222 -11.61 -7.18 -29.46
C LEU A 222 -12.86 -6.29 -29.29
N ARG A 223 -12.74 -5.14 -28.63
CA ARG A 223 -13.85 -4.17 -28.49
C ARG A 223 -14.10 -3.39 -29.77
N THR A 224 -13.07 -3.15 -30.58
CA THR A 224 -13.17 -2.42 -31.85
C THR A 224 -13.53 -3.30 -33.05
N VAL A 225 -13.42 -4.63 -32.91
CA VAL A 225 -13.94 -5.56 -33.92
C VAL A 225 -15.46 -5.65 -33.76
N PRO A 226 -16.26 -4.98 -34.63
CA PRO A 226 -17.70 -5.18 -34.61
C PRO A 226 -17.98 -6.65 -34.88
N ALA A 227 -19.05 -7.16 -34.28
CA ALA A 227 -19.51 -8.55 -34.42
C ALA A 227 -19.91 -8.85 -35.89
N LEU A 228 -18.96 -8.80 -36.80
CA LEU A 228 -19.12 -9.14 -38.24
C LEU A 228 -19.06 -10.65 -38.48
N GLY A 229 -19.04 -11.45 -37.40
CA GLY A 229 -18.89 -12.90 -37.50
C GLY A 229 -20.15 -13.75 -37.59
N LEU A 230 -21.35 -13.16 -37.72
CA LEU A 230 -22.61 -13.94 -37.70
C LEU A 230 -23.37 -13.95 -39.06
N PHE A 231 -22.74 -13.61 -40.17
CA PHE A 231 -23.40 -13.64 -41.49
C PHE A 231 -22.71 -14.56 -42.53
N PHE A 232 -22.07 -15.64 -42.07
CA PHE A 232 -21.67 -16.73 -42.99
C PHE A 232 -22.14 -18.07 -42.45
N ALA A 233 -23.47 -18.23 -42.40
CA ALA A 233 -24.12 -19.53 -42.32
C ALA A 233 -25.46 -19.43 -43.04
N LEU A 234 -25.46 -19.53 -44.36
CA LEU A 234 -26.53 -20.05 -45.24
C LEU A 234 -25.93 -20.41 -46.57
#